data_4817549719467ad807d03ad4257f6fea
#
_entry.id   4817549719467ad807d03ad4257f6fea
#
_cell.length_a   1.000
_cell.length_b   1.000
_cell.length_c   1.000
_cell.angle_alpha   90.00
_cell.angle_beta   90.00
_cell.angle_gamma   90.00
#
_symmetry.space_group_name_H-M   'P 1'
#
loop_
_entity.id
_entity.type
_entity.pdbx_description
1 polymer ?
#
loop_
_entity_poly.entity_id
_entity_poly.type
_entity_poly.pdbx_seq_one_letter_code
_entity_poly.pdbx_strand_id
1 'polypeptide(L)'
;MQPLHGITVLDLTHMLSGPYGTMTLSDLGARTIKVEPPGKGEGTRELLAGHPDYSRDGMGAYFMTLNRSKESVCIDLKQESGRAVFYDLVQKADVVFDNFAAGVTTRLKIDHATLAAINPRIVTCSVTGFGETGPDTQRPAFDQVVQGMGGGMSITGRPDDMPVRGGIPIGDLGGGIFGAMGVLAALQARHVTGVGRHVDVSMLDAQISLLTYMATMHLMSGHIPGRIGNSHFVHVPYNTFATSDGHVIIACIGDAFYERFLDVVPHPELRKPEYLKQPARYADRARIDAIISAELGRNTSAYWLEKLRAARIPCGPVNDFAQALSDPQILARDMVVEVPLPDGTSVRMPGIPMKFSDAATPAFGPPPTLGRDTRAVLADLLGYDTAKIDALREHRAIQ
;
A
#
# COMPACT_ATOMS: atom_id res chain seq x y z
N MET A 1 21.71 7.80 -8.44
CA MET A 1 21.80 6.68 -7.47
C MET A 1 20.44 6.57 -6.80
N GLN A 2 19.93 5.36 -6.56
CA GLN A 2 18.64 5.21 -5.87
C GLN A 2 18.78 5.58 -4.38
N PRO A 3 17.72 6.13 -3.74
CA PRO A 3 17.79 6.68 -2.37
C PRO A 3 18.26 5.70 -1.29
N LEU A 4 17.92 4.41 -1.43
CA LEU A 4 18.31 3.38 -0.47
C LEU A 4 19.44 2.47 -0.95
N HIS A 5 20.20 2.91 -1.96
CA HIS A 5 21.38 2.18 -2.40
C HIS A 5 22.35 1.92 -1.23
N GLY A 6 22.78 0.67 -1.08
CA GLY A 6 23.65 0.22 0.01
C GLY A 6 22.91 -0.21 1.29
N ILE A 7 21.58 -0.09 1.35
CA ILE A 7 20.76 -0.63 2.44
C ILE A 7 20.35 -2.07 2.10
N THR A 8 20.54 -2.99 3.07
CA THR A 8 20.12 -4.40 2.97
C THR A 8 18.97 -4.68 3.91
N VAL A 9 17.87 -5.20 3.35
CA VAL A 9 16.64 -5.56 4.07
C VAL A 9 16.46 -7.08 4.05
N LEU A 10 16.35 -7.69 5.21
CA LEU A 10 15.89 -9.07 5.37
C LEU A 10 14.37 -9.06 5.52
N ASP A 11 13.69 -9.56 4.49
CA ASP A 11 12.22 -9.57 4.37
C ASP A 11 11.67 -10.92 4.83
N LEU A 12 11.09 -10.97 6.02
CA LEU A 12 10.40 -12.13 6.59
C LEU A 12 8.88 -12.09 6.35
N THR A 13 8.42 -11.15 5.55
CA THR A 13 7.00 -10.84 5.42
C THR A 13 6.26 -11.85 4.54
N HIS A 14 4.95 -11.93 4.73
CA HIS A 14 4.04 -12.75 3.94
C HIS A 14 2.70 -12.04 3.70
N MET A 15 1.91 -12.53 2.80
CA MET A 15 0.62 -11.95 2.38
C MET A 15 0.78 -10.57 1.71
N LEU A 16 0.21 -9.48 2.28
CA LEU A 16 0.12 -8.18 1.61
C LEU A 16 0.84 -7.06 2.35
N SER A 17 0.49 -6.81 3.60
CA SER A 17 0.90 -5.61 4.36
C SER A 17 2.43 -5.44 4.39
N GLY A 18 3.11 -6.43 4.96
CA GLY A 18 4.58 -6.42 5.04
C GLY A 18 5.26 -6.48 3.67
N PRO A 19 4.88 -7.40 2.74
CA PRO A 19 5.47 -7.44 1.40
C PRO A 19 5.32 -6.15 0.61
N TYR A 20 4.23 -5.40 0.78
CA TYR A 20 4.05 -4.08 0.16
C TYR A 20 5.05 -3.05 0.74
N GLY A 21 5.27 -3.09 2.06
CA GLY A 21 6.28 -2.24 2.71
C GLY A 21 7.70 -2.55 2.20
N THR A 22 8.09 -3.82 2.18
CA THR A 22 9.43 -4.24 1.72
C THR A 22 9.60 -4.09 0.21
N MET A 23 8.55 -4.25 -0.61
CA MET A 23 8.56 -3.89 -2.02
C MET A 23 8.84 -2.40 -2.21
N THR A 24 8.20 -1.53 -1.41
CA THR A 24 8.44 -0.09 -1.46
C THR A 24 9.90 0.25 -1.15
N LEU A 25 10.51 -0.39 -0.15
CA LEU A 25 11.94 -0.20 0.15
C LEU A 25 12.83 -0.72 -0.98
N SER A 26 12.48 -1.86 -1.59
CA SER A 26 13.18 -2.41 -2.77
C SER A 26 13.10 -1.47 -3.96
N ASP A 27 11.92 -0.93 -4.28
CA ASP A 27 11.71 0.03 -5.36
C ASP A 27 12.47 1.35 -5.14
N LEU A 28 12.79 1.68 -3.90
CA LEU A 28 13.67 2.80 -3.53
C LEU A 28 15.16 2.46 -3.59
N GLY A 29 15.53 1.24 -3.97
CA GLY A 29 16.90 0.81 -4.21
C GLY A 29 17.56 0.01 -3.08
N ALA A 30 16.83 -0.40 -2.06
CA ALA A 30 17.33 -1.32 -1.05
C ALA A 30 17.53 -2.73 -1.66
N ARG A 31 18.62 -3.41 -1.32
CA ARG A 31 18.78 -4.84 -1.57
C ARG A 31 17.85 -5.60 -0.63
N THR A 32 16.79 -6.18 -1.16
CA THR A 32 15.77 -6.86 -0.36
C THR A 32 15.86 -8.37 -0.54
N ILE A 33 16.24 -9.06 0.54
CA ILE A 33 16.42 -10.51 0.60
C ILE A 33 15.22 -11.09 1.33
N LYS A 34 14.33 -11.75 0.58
CA LYS A 34 13.17 -12.43 1.12
C LYS A 34 13.60 -13.78 1.72
N VAL A 35 13.49 -13.90 3.04
CA VAL A 35 13.81 -15.11 3.78
C VAL A 35 12.54 -15.93 3.98
N GLU A 36 12.52 -17.13 3.44
CA GLU A 36 11.34 -17.98 3.34
C GLU A 36 11.59 -19.37 3.95
N PRO A 37 10.54 -20.03 4.47
CA PRO A 37 10.67 -21.41 4.89
C PRO A 37 10.95 -22.32 3.68
N PRO A 38 11.82 -23.32 3.80
CA PRO A 38 12.06 -24.32 2.76
C PRO A 38 10.79 -25.05 2.34
N GLY A 39 10.74 -25.49 1.10
CA GLY A 39 9.68 -26.32 0.51
C GLY A 39 8.54 -25.52 -0.12
N LYS A 40 7.84 -24.68 0.65
CA LYS A 40 6.65 -23.97 0.17
C LYS A 40 6.85 -22.45 -0.01
N GLY A 41 7.79 -21.88 0.72
CA GLY A 41 7.94 -20.44 0.78
C GLY A 41 6.78 -19.76 1.54
N GLU A 42 6.55 -18.49 1.24
CA GLU A 42 5.45 -17.74 1.82
C GLU A 42 4.11 -18.00 1.11
N GLY A 43 2.98 -17.77 1.82
CA GLY A 43 1.67 -18.26 1.40
C GLY A 43 1.15 -17.73 0.06
N THR A 44 1.57 -16.53 -0.39
CA THR A 44 1.07 -15.99 -1.67
C THR A 44 1.71 -16.66 -2.89
N ARG A 45 2.77 -17.46 -2.71
CA ARG A 45 3.35 -18.24 -3.83
C ARG A 45 2.34 -19.21 -4.43
N GLU A 46 1.50 -19.83 -3.58
CA GLU A 46 0.48 -20.78 -4.03
C GLU A 46 -0.80 -20.07 -4.54
N LEU A 47 -1.02 -18.79 -4.16
CA LEU A 47 -2.19 -18.05 -4.58
C LEU A 47 -2.17 -17.77 -6.08
N LEU A 48 -3.18 -18.28 -6.79
CA LEU A 48 -3.35 -18.12 -8.23
C LEU A 48 -2.21 -18.69 -9.09
N ALA A 49 -1.25 -19.43 -8.52
CA ALA A 49 -0.08 -19.93 -9.25
C ALA A 49 -0.43 -20.82 -10.46
N GLY A 50 -1.54 -21.55 -10.40
CA GLY A 50 -2.05 -22.38 -11.50
C GLY A 50 -3.18 -21.73 -12.32
N HIS A 51 -3.52 -20.46 -12.06
CA HIS A 51 -4.64 -19.82 -12.77
C HIS A 51 -4.21 -19.37 -14.17
N PRO A 52 -4.93 -19.76 -15.27
CA PRO A 52 -4.47 -19.52 -16.64
C PRO A 52 -4.31 -18.03 -16.99
N ASP A 53 -5.18 -17.17 -16.43
CA ASP A 53 -5.18 -15.74 -16.75
C ASP A 53 -4.34 -14.91 -15.77
N TYR A 54 -4.16 -15.38 -14.51
CA TYR A 54 -3.56 -14.61 -13.42
C TYR A 54 -2.23 -15.18 -12.93
N SER A 55 -1.63 -16.10 -13.69
CA SER A 55 -0.28 -16.59 -13.42
C SER A 55 0.61 -16.51 -14.65
N ARG A 56 1.91 -16.40 -14.40
CA ARG A 56 2.97 -16.55 -15.40
C ARG A 56 4.14 -17.25 -14.72
N ASP A 57 4.81 -18.14 -15.44
CA ASP A 57 5.99 -18.89 -14.93
C ASP A 57 5.74 -19.54 -13.55
N GLY A 58 4.53 -20.10 -13.34
CA GLY A 58 4.16 -20.72 -12.06
C GLY A 58 3.97 -19.77 -10.88
N MET A 59 3.99 -18.47 -11.11
CA MET A 59 3.77 -17.45 -10.08
C MET A 59 2.46 -16.71 -10.31
N GLY A 60 1.62 -16.60 -9.28
CA GLY A 60 0.40 -15.81 -9.32
C GLY A 60 0.67 -14.30 -9.29
N ALA A 61 -0.23 -13.51 -9.88
CA ALA A 61 -0.13 -12.04 -9.95
C ALA A 61 0.08 -11.39 -8.57
N TYR A 62 -0.51 -11.97 -7.52
CA TYR A 62 -0.37 -11.48 -6.15
C TYR A 62 1.09 -11.53 -5.69
N PHE A 63 1.74 -12.69 -5.80
CA PHE A 63 3.15 -12.85 -5.43
C PHE A 63 4.05 -11.99 -6.31
N MET A 64 3.85 -12.03 -7.64
CA MET A 64 4.70 -11.31 -8.59
C MET A 64 4.73 -9.81 -8.30
N THR A 65 3.56 -9.20 -8.07
CA THR A 65 3.46 -7.76 -7.82
C THR A 65 4.25 -7.32 -6.59
N LEU A 66 4.17 -8.07 -5.50
CA LEU A 66 4.72 -7.70 -4.20
C LEU A 66 6.20 -8.07 -4.02
N ASN A 67 6.73 -8.92 -4.90
CA ASN A 67 8.06 -9.49 -4.70
C ASN A 67 9.02 -9.24 -5.89
N ARG A 68 8.67 -8.35 -6.80
CA ARG A 68 9.59 -7.89 -7.83
C ARG A 68 10.87 -7.32 -7.23
N SER A 69 11.99 -7.46 -7.90
CA SER A 69 13.31 -6.96 -7.49
C SER A 69 13.85 -7.51 -6.17
N LYS A 70 13.20 -8.53 -5.57
CA LYS A 70 13.71 -9.21 -4.38
C LYS A 70 14.56 -10.41 -4.75
N GLU A 71 15.49 -10.77 -3.85
CA GLU A 71 16.20 -12.06 -3.87
C GLU A 71 15.47 -13.03 -2.94
N SER A 72 15.39 -14.33 -3.26
CA SER A 72 14.77 -15.35 -2.40
C SER A 72 15.80 -16.30 -1.81
N VAL A 73 15.80 -16.39 -0.49
CA VAL A 73 16.67 -17.28 0.30
C VAL A 73 15.79 -18.15 1.18
N CYS A 74 15.97 -19.48 1.10
CA CYS A 74 15.25 -20.42 1.95
C CYS A 74 16.05 -20.78 3.18
N ILE A 75 15.53 -20.45 4.37
CA ILE A 75 16.13 -20.75 5.68
C ILE A 75 15.05 -21.28 6.62
N ASP A 76 15.30 -22.41 7.26
CA ASP A 76 14.42 -22.92 8.32
C ASP A 76 14.76 -22.28 9.68
N LEU A 77 14.04 -21.21 10.01
CA LEU A 77 14.21 -20.51 11.28
C LEU A 77 13.78 -21.33 12.52
N LYS A 78 13.12 -22.46 12.34
CA LYS A 78 12.78 -23.36 13.45
C LYS A 78 13.99 -24.19 13.89
N GLN A 79 14.94 -24.44 12.99
CA GLN A 79 16.18 -25.13 13.29
C GLN A 79 17.23 -24.17 13.84
N GLU A 80 18.05 -24.63 14.76
CA GLU A 80 19.15 -23.84 15.32
C GLU A 80 20.20 -23.48 14.26
N SER A 81 20.54 -24.44 13.39
CA SER A 81 21.46 -24.23 12.27
C SER A 81 20.95 -23.20 11.26
N GLY A 82 19.64 -23.21 10.96
CA GLY A 82 19.01 -22.19 10.12
C GLY A 82 19.04 -20.80 10.78
N ARG A 83 18.71 -20.73 12.08
CA ARG A 83 18.84 -19.44 12.82
C ARG A 83 20.27 -18.92 12.86
N ALA A 84 21.27 -19.79 12.98
CA ALA A 84 22.67 -19.37 12.91
C ALA A 84 23.00 -18.70 11.58
N VAL A 85 22.55 -19.25 10.46
CA VAL A 85 22.69 -18.62 9.13
C VAL A 85 21.97 -17.25 9.08
N PHE A 86 20.76 -17.19 9.63
CA PHE A 86 20.01 -15.94 9.70
C PHE A 86 20.72 -14.86 10.55
N TYR A 87 21.32 -15.25 11.67
CA TYR A 87 22.10 -14.34 12.53
C TYR A 87 23.34 -13.81 11.81
N ASP A 88 24.01 -14.64 11.02
CA ASP A 88 25.13 -14.18 10.19
C ASP A 88 24.68 -13.16 9.13
N LEU A 89 23.48 -13.35 8.54
CA LEU A 89 22.88 -12.34 7.64
C LEU A 89 22.52 -11.05 8.38
N VAL A 90 22.00 -11.14 9.62
CA VAL A 90 21.66 -9.95 10.45
C VAL A 90 22.89 -9.09 10.73
N GLN A 91 24.08 -9.68 10.89
CA GLN A 91 25.33 -8.92 11.04
C GLN A 91 25.66 -8.05 9.82
N LYS A 92 25.18 -8.40 8.65
CA LYS A 92 25.40 -7.71 7.37
C LYS A 92 24.23 -6.86 6.91
N ALA A 93 23.08 -7.00 7.56
CA ALA A 93 21.84 -6.31 7.20
C ALA A 93 21.65 -4.99 7.97
N ASP A 94 20.84 -4.13 7.38
CA ASP A 94 20.41 -2.87 7.98
C ASP A 94 19.03 -2.98 8.60
N VAL A 95 18.15 -3.80 8.02
CA VAL A 95 16.74 -3.91 8.38
C VAL A 95 16.31 -5.37 8.42
N VAL A 96 15.51 -5.72 9.41
CA VAL A 96 14.69 -6.95 9.41
C VAL A 96 13.24 -6.52 9.46
N PHE A 97 12.44 -6.97 8.51
CA PHE A 97 11.04 -6.59 8.39
C PHE A 97 10.16 -7.84 8.43
N ASP A 98 9.21 -7.90 9.33
CA ASP A 98 8.25 -9.00 9.46
C ASP A 98 6.80 -8.50 9.60
N ASN A 99 5.85 -9.40 9.41
CA ASN A 99 4.45 -9.19 9.74
C ASN A 99 3.84 -10.45 10.38
N PHE A 100 4.63 -11.11 11.22
CA PHE A 100 4.16 -12.24 11.99
C PHE A 100 3.15 -11.82 13.06
N ALA A 101 2.35 -12.78 13.51
CA ALA A 101 1.53 -12.56 14.70
C ALA A 101 2.43 -12.29 15.93
N ALA A 102 1.93 -11.47 16.86
CA ALA A 102 2.67 -11.12 18.06
C ALA A 102 3.22 -12.36 18.80
N GLY A 103 4.46 -12.26 19.25
CA GLY A 103 5.18 -13.32 19.96
C GLY A 103 5.78 -14.42 19.06
N VAL A 104 5.56 -14.41 17.74
CA VAL A 104 6.22 -15.36 16.82
C VAL A 104 7.70 -15.09 16.74
N THR A 105 8.12 -13.83 16.62
CA THR A 105 9.54 -13.42 16.58
C THR A 105 10.29 -13.87 17.82
N THR A 106 9.70 -13.73 19.00
CA THR A 106 10.28 -14.20 20.27
C THR A 106 10.42 -15.73 20.29
N ARG A 107 9.38 -16.47 19.87
CA ARG A 107 9.46 -17.94 19.79
C ARG A 107 10.53 -18.43 18.83
N LEU A 108 10.72 -17.72 17.72
CA LEU A 108 11.76 -18.01 16.73
C LEU A 108 13.14 -17.47 17.14
N LYS A 109 13.23 -16.71 18.23
CA LYS A 109 14.44 -16.04 18.70
C LYS A 109 15.01 -15.03 17.68
N ILE A 110 14.12 -14.31 17.02
CA ILE A 110 14.45 -13.28 16.03
C ILE A 110 13.77 -11.93 16.37
N ASP A 111 13.36 -11.76 17.61
CA ASP A 111 12.86 -10.48 18.14
C ASP A 111 13.96 -9.42 18.19
N HIS A 112 13.55 -8.15 18.30
CA HIS A 112 14.49 -7.03 18.29
C HIS A 112 15.61 -7.15 19.33
N ALA A 113 15.30 -7.56 20.55
CA ALA A 113 16.31 -7.66 21.62
C ALA A 113 17.40 -8.68 21.27
N THR A 114 16.98 -9.85 20.74
CA THR A 114 17.89 -10.88 20.26
C THR A 114 18.76 -10.38 19.08
N LEU A 115 18.16 -9.71 18.11
CA LEU A 115 18.87 -9.25 16.92
C LEU A 115 19.76 -8.04 17.20
N ALA A 116 19.36 -7.14 18.09
CA ALA A 116 20.18 -5.99 18.52
C ALA A 116 21.41 -6.41 19.32
N ALA A 117 21.36 -7.53 20.04
CA ALA A 117 22.54 -8.11 20.70
C ALA A 117 23.59 -8.61 19.68
N ILE A 118 23.16 -9.01 18.47
CA ILE A 118 24.03 -9.45 17.38
C ILE A 118 24.54 -8.25 16.56
N ASN A 119 23.64 -7.35 16.21
CA ASN A 119 23.92 -6.13 15.46
C ASN A 119 23.25 -4.92 16.12
N PRO A 120 23.92 -4.14 16.96
CA PRO A 120 23.31 -2.99 17.64
C PRO A 120 22.80 -1.90 16.70
N ARG A 121 23.15 -1.97 15.42
CA ARG A 121 22.69 -1.03 14.37
C ARG A 121 21.44 -1.52 13.65
N ILE A 122 20.97 -2.75 13.92
CA ILE A 122 19.83 -3.32 13.19
C ILE A 122 18.54 -2.53 13.47
N VAL A 123 17.84 -2.18 12.43
CA VAL A 123 16.46 -1.69 12.51
C VAL A 123 15.52 -2.88 12.32
N THR A 124 14.56 -3.07 13.19
CA THR A 124 13.53 -4.09 13.02
C THR A 124 12.18 -3.42 12.84
N CYS A 125 11.30 -4.00 12.02
CA CYS A 125 9.94 -3.52 11.84
C CYS A 125 8.98 -4.70 11.85
N SER A 126 7.97 -4.64 12.71
CA SER A 126 6.88 -5.62 12.75
C SER A 126 5.55 -4.92 12.41
N VAL A 127 4.82 -5.43 11.41
CA VAL A 127 3.47 -4.97 11.08
C VAL A 127 2.48 -6.03 11.52
N THR A 128 1.66 -5.70 12.51
CA THR A 128 0.67 -6.63 13.07
C THR A 128 -0.76 -6.08 12.94
N GLY A 129 -1.76 -6.88 13.28
CA GLY A 129 -3.14 -6.41 13.27
C GLY A 129 -3.43 -5.32 14.29
N PHE A 130 -2.89 -5.49 15.52
CA PHE A 130 -3.25 -4.66 16.68
C PHE A 130 -2.05 -4.07 17.44
N GLY A 131 -0.85 -4.21 16.91
CA GLY A 131 0.37 -3.79 17.60
C GLY A 131 0.90 -4.85 18.59
N GLU A 132 2.09 -4.59 19.11
CA GLU A 132 2.75 -5.48 20.08
C GLU A 132 2.37 -5.18 21.53
N THR A 133 1.57 -4.15 21.77
CA THR A 133 1.08 -3.74 23.10
C THR A 133 -0.44 -3.64 23.13
N GLY A 134 -1.04 -3.60 24.31
CA GLY A 134 -2.48 -3.49 24.48
C GLY A 134 -3.21 -4.83 24.62
N PRO A 135 -4.54 -4.81 24.79
CA PRO A 135 -5.33 -6.00 25.15
C PRO A 135 -5.48 -7.02 24.00
N ASP A 136 -5.42 -6.58 22.74
CA ASP A 136 -5.71 -7.41 21.55
C ASP A 136 -4.47 -7.95 20.83
N THR A 137 -3.27 -7.86 21.43
CA THR A 137 -2.00 -8.27 20.80
C THR A 137 -2.01 -9.69 20.25
N GLN A 138 -2.68 -10.64 20.92
CA GLN A 138 -2.73 -12.04 20.51
C GLN A 138 -3.89 -12.35 19.56
N ARG A 139 -4.69 -11.34 19.21
CA ARG A 139 -5.87 -11.52 18.36
C ARG A 139 -5.45 -11.57 16.88
N PRO A 140 -5.91 -12.57 16.10
CA PRO A 140 -5.65 -12.59 14.67
C PRO A 140 -6.44 -11.49 13.95
N ALA A 141 -5.83 -10.87 12.95
CA ALA A 141 -6.49 -9.90 12.08
C ALA A 141 -6.03 -10.05 10.63
N PHE A 142 -6.95 -9.65 9.75
CA PHE A 142 -6.70 -9.37 8.35
C PHE A 142 -7.31 -8.01 8.00
N ASP A 143 -7.01 -7.51 6.83
CA ASP A 143 -7.46 -6.22 6.29
C ASP A 143 -8.90 -5.85 6.66
N GLN A 144 -9.86 -6.71 6.32
CA GLN A 144 -11.28 -6.40 6.53
C GLN A 144 -11.66 -6.24 8.00
N VAL A 145 -10.99 -6.96 8.91
CA VAL A 145 -11.24 -6.85 10.36
C VAL A 145 -10.82 -5.47 10.86
N VAL A 146 -9.62 -5.03 10.50
CA VAL A 146 -9.12 -3.72 10.93
C VAL A 146 -9.83 -2.57 10.23
N GLN A 147 -10.28 -2.71 8.98
CA GLN A 147 -11.15 -1.73 8.34
C GLN A 147 -12.48 -1.55 9.08
N GLY A 148 -13.08 -2.67 9.53
CA GLY A 148 -14.32 -2.65 10.31
C GLY A 148 -14.13 -2.00 11.67
N MET A 149 -13.09 -2.37 12.40
CA MET A 149 -12.79 -1.86 13.74
C MET A 149 -12.27 -0.42 13.71
N GLY A 150 -11.57 -0.01 12.66
CA GLY A 150 -10.98 1.32 12.52
C GLY A 150 -11.97 2.43 12.15
N GLY A 151 -13.28 2.15 12.08
CA GLY A 151 -14.32 3.14 11.83
C GLY A 151 -14.53 3.54 10.36
N GLY A 152 -13.57 3.27 9.46
CA GLY A 152 -13.65 3.64 8.04
C GLY A 152 -14.88 3.06 7.33
N MET A 153 -15.26 1.82 7.64
CA MET A 153 -16.45 1.20 7.06
C MET A 153 -17.77 1.87 7.49
N SER A 154 -17.82 2.47 8.67
CA SER A 154 -19.03 3.14 9.16
C SER A 154 -19.41 4.37 8.34
N ILE A 155 -18.47 4.97 7.62
CA ILE A 155 -18.64 6.16 6.79
C ILE A 155 -18.56 5.87 5.30
N THR A 156 -18.29 4.62 4.90
CA THR A 156 -18.14 4.21 3.49
C THR A 156 -19.43 3.55 2.99
N GLY A 157 -19.95 4.05 1.86
CA GLY A 157 -21.19 3.54 1.22
C GLY A 157 -22.30 4.56 1.20
N ARG A 158 -23.47 4.15 0.68
CA ARG A 158 -24.69 4.96 0.67
C ARG A 158 -25.36 4.94 2.04
N PRO A 159 -26.19 5.95 2.37
CA PRO A 159 -26.82 6.06 3.69
C PRO A 159 -27.57 4.81 4.16
N ASP A 160 -28.33 4.22 3.27
CA ASP A 160 -29.26 3.11 3.60
C ASP A 160 -28.66 1.71 3.32
N ASP A 161 -27.44 1.65 2.77
CA ASP A 161 -26.77 0.39 2.49
C ASP A 161 -26.04 -0.15 3.74
N MET A 162 -25.67 -1.44 3.70
CA MET A 162 -24.75 -2.02 4.69
C MET A 162 -23.38 -1.32 4.62
N PRO A 163 -22.68 -1.15 5.76
CA PRO A 163 -21.30 -0.69 5.74
C PRO A 163 -20.41 -1.55 4.81
N VAL A 164 -19.63 -0.92 3.97
CA VAL A 164 -18.76 -1.61 3.02
C VAL A 164 -17.30 -1.22 3.24
N ARG A 165 -16.40 -2.18 2.99
CA ARG A 165 -14.95 -1.90 3.02
C ARG A 165 -14.53 -1.05 1.82
N GLY A 166 -13.38 -0.41 1.91
CA GLY A 166 -12.69 0.13 0.73
C GLY A 166 -12.46 -0.97 -0.31
N GLY A 167 -12.55 -0.66 -1.59
CA GLY A 167 -12.34 -1.63 -2.68
C GLY A 167 -10.92 -2.21 -2.66
N ILE A 168 -9.92 -1.40 -2.31
CA ILE A 168 -8.53 -1.84 -2.06
C ILE A 168 -8.35 -2.21 -0.59
N PRO A 169 -7.41 -3.10 -0.24
CA PRO A 169 -7.14 -3.51 1.14
C PRO A 169 -6.38 -2.42 1.92
N ILE A 170 -7.08 -1.32 2.27
CA ILE A 170 -6.48 -0.12 2.86
C ILE A 170 -5.88 -0.36 4.25
N GLY A 171 -6.32 -1.37 4.98
CA GLY A 171 -5.74 -1.78 6.26
C GLY A 171 -4.34 -2.34 6.08
N ASP A 172 -4.20 -3.30 5.18
CA ASP A 172 -2.90 -3.88 4.83
C ASP A 172 -1.96 -2.84 4.21
N LEU A 173 -2.45 -2.07 3.23
CA LEU A 173 -1.64 -1.05 2.55
C LEU A 173 -1.19 0.04 3.52
N GLY A 174 -2.07 0.49 4.42
CA GLY A 174 -1.73 1.44 5.47
C GLY A 174 -0.62 0.91 6.38
N GLY A 175 -0.76 -0.33 6.86
CA GLY A 175 0.29 -0.99 7.65
C GLY A 175 1.63 -1.04 6.92
N GLY A 176 1.64 -1.46 5.64
CA GLY A 176 2.85 -1.53 4.82
C GLY A 176 3.50 -0.16 4.59
N ILE A 177 2.71 0.87 4.27
CA ILE A 177 3.20 2.24 4.06
C ILE A 177 3.80 2.80 5.36
N PHE A 178 3.10 2.71 6.48
CA PHE A 178 3.61 3.20 7.77
C PHE A 178 4.82 2.39 8.24
N GLY A 179 4.87 1.07 7.94
CA GLY A 179 6.04 0.24 8.18
C GLY A 179 7.26 0.72 7.42
N ALA A 180 7.14 0.95 6.12
CA ALA A 180 8.23 1.50 5.31
C ALA A 180 8.64 2.89 5.79
N MET A 181 7.70 3.79 6.09
CA MET A 181 7.99 5.11 6.66
C MET A 181 8.71 5.02 8.02
N GLY A 182 8.26 4.13 8.88
CA GLY A 182 8.90 3.88 10.18
C GLY A 182 10.34 3.39 10.03
N VAL A 183 10.60 2.48 9.09
CA VAL A 183 11.94 2.01 8.76
C VAL A 183 12.82 3.17 8.27
N LEU A 184 12.34 4.01 7.36
CA LEU A 184 13.07 5.18 6.87
C LEU A 184 13.42 6.15 8.01
N ALA A 185 12.47 6.43 8.89
CA ALA A 185 12.69 7.27 10.07
C ALA A 185 13.71 6.65 11.04
N ALA A 186 13.65 5.33 11.25
CA ALA A 186 14.58 4.60 12.09
C ALA A 186 16.01 4.59 11.50
N LEU A 187 16.15 4.42 10.19
CA LEU A 187 17.43 4.51 9.47
C LEU A 187 18.03 5.91 9.59
N GLN A 188 17.21 6.95 9.41
CA GLN A 188 17.65 8.33 9.59
C GLN A 188 18.13 8.60 11.04
N ALA A 189 17.37 8.16 12.03
CA ALA A 189 17.76 8.28 13.43
C ALA A 189 19.04 7.50 13.74
N ARG A 190 19.20 6.29 13.19
CA ARG A 190 20.42 5.47 13.29
C ARG A 190 21.63 6.16 12.70
N HIS A 191 21.47 6.91 11.61
CA HIS A 191 22.56 7.68 11.02
C HIS A 191 23.17 8.68 12.02
N VAL A 192 22.34 9.27 12.88
CA VAL A 192 22.75 10.23 13.92
C VAL A 192 23.23 9.53 15.18
N THR A 193 22.50 8.50 15.64
CA THR A 193 22.74 7.88 16.95
C THR A 193 23.73 6.71 16.92
N GLY A 194 23.96 6.14 15.76
CA GLY A 194 24.73 4.91 15.59
C GLY A 194 23.98 3.62 15.98
N VAL A 195 22.77 3.72 16.57
CA VAL A 195 22.01 2.60 17.14
C VAL A 195 20.72 2.38 16.35
N GLY A 196 20.40 1.11 16.05
CA GLY A 196 19.12 0.69 15.48
C GLY A 196 17.98 0.77 16.50
N ARG A 197 16.77 0.52 16.05
CA ARG A 197 15.58 0.49 16.90
C ARG A 197 14.49 -0.40 16.32
N HIS A 198 13.53 -0.76 17.13
CA HIS A 198 12.32 -1.43 16.72
C HIS A 198 11.24 -0.44 16.30
N VAL A 199 10.49 -0.83 15.26
CA VAL A 199 9.32 -0.12 14.75
C VAL A 199 8.13 -1.08 14.84
N ASP A 200 7.20 -0.79 15.75
CA ASP A 200 5.93 -1.51 15.89
C ASP A 200 4.84 -0.75 15.13
N VAL A 201 4.17 -1.42 14.20
CA VAL A 201 3.08 -0.85 13.41
C VAL A 201 1.84 -1.72 13.51
N SER A 202 0.77 -1.14 14.05
CA SER A 202 -0.55 -1.74 14.07
C SER A 202 -1.34 -1.33 12.83
N MET A 203 -1.92 -2.29 12.11
CA MET A 203 -2.85 -1.99 11.02
C MET A 203 -4.09 -1.24 11.52
N LEU A 204 -4.55 -1.52 12.75
CA LEU A 204 -5.67 -0.79 13.35
C LEU A 204 -5.30 0.67 13.64
N ASP A 205 -4.11 0.93 14.19
CA ASP A 205 -3.64 2.29 14.45
C ASP A 205 -3.48 3.08 13.15
N ALA A 206 -3.00 2.41 12.09
CA ALA A 206 -2.96 2.99 10.75
C ALA A 206 -4.35 3.43 10.28
N GLN A 207 -5.39 2.61 10.49
CA GLN A 207 -6.77 2.98 10.15
C GLN A 207 -7.24 4.19 10.95
N ILE A 208 -6.99 4.24 12.26
CA ILE A 208 -7.36 5.39 13.11
C ILE A 208 -6.62 6.66 12.66
N SER A 209 -5.33 6.57 12.36
CA SER A 209 -4.54 7.69 11.82
C SER A 209 -5.12 8.24 10.51
N LEU A 210 -5.58 7.35 9.62
CA LEU A 210 -6.18 7.71 8.33
C LEU A 210 -7.56 8.36 8.44
N LEU A 211 -8.25 8.29 9.57
CA LEU A 211 -9.48 9.06 9.81
C LEU A 211 -9.23 10.58 9.85
N THR A 212 -8.03 11.01 10.17
CA THR A 212 -7.57 12.41 10.13
C THR A 212 -8.52 13.40 10.86
N TYR A 213 -8.93 14.48 10.19
CA TYR A 213 -9.83 15.51 10.73
C TYR A 213 -11.24 14.98 11.09
N MET A 214 -11.71 13.90 10.47
CA MET A 214 -13.02 13.33 10.78
C MET A 214 -13.06 12.75 12.20
N ALA A 215 -11.98 12.07 12.62
CA ALA A 215 -11.83 11.66 14.02
C ALA A 215 -11.76 12.85 14.98
N THR A 216 -11.01 13.89 14.61
CA THR A 216 -10.90 15.12 15.43
C THR A 216 -12.26 15.82 15.56
N MET A 217 -13.05 15.91 14.48
CA MET A 217 -14.39 16.47 14.53
C MET A 217 -15.33 15.71 15.47
N HIS A 218 -15.26 14.37 15.44
CA HIS A 218 -16.01 13.54 16.38
C HIS A 218 -15.56 13.78 17.83
N LEU A 219 -14.26 13.74 18.10
CA LEU A 219 -13.70 13.94 19.44
C LEU A 219 -14.04 15.34 20.03
N MET A 220 -14.18 16.35 19.20
CA MET A 220 -14.55 17.70 19.62
C MET A 220 -16.06 17.88 19.87
N SER A 221 -16.90 17.23 19.07
CA SER A 221 -18.35 17.51 19.04
C SER A 221 -19.22 16.39 19.56
N GLY A 222 -18.69 15.16 19.67
CA GLY A 222 -19.47 13.95 19.91
C GLY A 222 -20.31 13.50 18.71
N HIS A 223 -20.29 14.25 17.58
CA HIS A 223 -21.06 13.89 16.40
C HIS A 223 -20.47 12.63 15.73
N ILE A 224 -21.32 11.63 15.50
CA ILE A 224 -20.95 10.40 14.78
C ILE A 224 -21.34 10.57 13.32
N PRO A 225 -20.36 10.67 12.39
CA PRO A 225 -20.67 10.81 10.98
C PRO A 225 -21.29 9.53 10.41
N GLY A 226 -22.27 9.68 9.54
CA GLY A 226 -22.87 8.57 8.79
C GLY A 226 -22.31 8.46 7.38
N ARG A 227 -22.79 7.47 6.63
CA ARG A 227 -22.50 7.29 5.22
C ARG A 227 -23.22 8.34 4.38
N ILE A 228 -22.51 8.99 3.47
CA ILE A 228 -23.06 10.02 2.58
C ILE A 228 -22.76 9.76 1.11
N GLY A 229 -22.39 8.52 0.76
CA GLY A 229 -21.97 8.15 -0.60
C GLY A 229 -20.73 8.93 -1.04
N ASN A 230 -20.79 9.51 -2.24
CA ASN A 230 -19.70 10.29 -2.82
C ASN A 230 -19.78 11.80 -2.49
N SER A 231 -20.77 12.21 -1.68
CA SER A 231 -20.94 13.60 -1.29
C SER A 231 -19.88 14.05 -0.29
N HIS A 232 -19.60 15.35 -0.27
CA HIS A 232 -18.75 15.96 0.77
C HIS A 232 -19.60 16.45 1.95
N PHE A 233 -19.06 16.39 3.16
CA PHE A 233 -19.76 16.83 4.38
C PHE A 233 -19.89 18.34 4.54
N VAL A 234 -19.27 19.15 3.65
CA VAL A 234 -19.40 20.63 3.62
C VAL A 234 -19.68 21.12 2.21
N HIS A 235 -18.87 20.71 1.21
CA HIS A 235 -18.88 21.35 -0.10
C HIS A 235 -19.98 20.85 -1.03
N VAL A 236 -20.61 21.76 -1.78
CA VAL A 236 -21.66 21.50 -2.78
C VAL A 236 -21.48 22.45 -3.97
N PRO A 237 -21.49 21.94 -5.21
CA PRO A 237 -21.47 20.53 -5.58
C PRO A 237 -20.10 19.88 -5.34
N TYR A 238 -20.12 18.73 -4.71
CA TYR A 238 -18.98 17.84 -4.56
C TYR A 238 -19.54 16.41 -4.52
N ASN A 239 -19.63 15.77 -5.70
CA ASN A 239 -20.28 14.48 -5.84
C ASN A 239 -19.91 13.81 -7.16
N THR A 240 -20.42 12.59 -7.35
CA THR A 240 -20.42 11.87 -8.62
C THR A 240 -21.80 12.01 -9.27
N PHE A 241 -21.84 12.46 -10.51
CA PHE A 241 -23.07 12.72 -11.25
C PHE A 241 -23.15 11.83 -12.48
N ALA A 242 -24.35 11.29 -12.76
CA ALA A 242 -24.59 10.52 -13.97
C ALA A 242 -24.61 11.44 -15.20
N THR A 243 -24.08 10.94 -16.30
CA THR A 243 -24.15 11.50 -17.65
C THR A 243 -24.91 10.55 -18.56
N SER A 244 -25.07 10.86 -19.85
CA SER A 244 -25.78 9.98 -20.77
C SER A 244 -25.06 8.64 -21.04
N ASP A 245 -23.75 8.56 -20.78
CA ASP A 245 -22.90 7.40 -21.10
C ASP A 245 -22.02 6.92 -19.92
N GLY A 246 -22.15 7.52 -18.75
CA GLY A 246 -21.31 7.15 -17.60
C GLY A 246 -21.48 8.07 -16.41
N HIS A 247 -20.35 8.44 -15.79
CA HIS A 247 -20.34 9.28 -14.60
C HIS A 247 -19.17 10.26 -14.64
N VAL A 248 -19.39 11.47 -14.11
CA VAL A 248 -18.36 12.45 -13.85
C VAL A 248 -18.35 12.87 -12.38
N ILE A 249 -17.15 13.10 -11.84
CA ILE A 249 -16.94 13.69 -10.52
C ILE A 249 -16.77 15.19 -10.72
N ILE A 250 -17.44 15.99 -9.88
CA ILE A 250 -17.29 17.44 -9.79
C ILE A 250 -16.99 17.80 -8.35
N ALA A 251 -15.98 18.65 -8.13
CA ALA A 251 -15.54 19.09 -6.81
C ALA A 251 -15.38 20.60 -6.75
N CYS A 252 -16.46 21.32 -6.43
CA CYS A 252 -16.43 22.77 -6.21
C CYS A 252 -16.12 23.09 -4.75
N ILE A 253 -14.86 23.40 -4.46
CA ILE A 253 -14.41 23.81 -3.13
C ILE A 253 -14.37 25.34 -3.06
N GLY A 254 -15.34 25.93 -2.34
CA GLY A 254 -15.48 27.39 -2.21
C GLY A 254 -16.36 28.04 -3.28
N ASP A 255 -16.71 29.30 -3.04
CA ASP A 255 -17.70 30.03 -3.83
C ASP A 255 -17.20 30.35 -5.24
N ALA A 256 -15.91 30.65 -5.40
CA ALA A 256 -15.33 30.96 -6.71
C ALA A 256 -15.38 29.83 -7.73
N PHE A 257 -15.31 28.57 -7.28
CA PHE A 257 -15.52 27.42 -8.16
C PHE A 257 -16.99 27.27 -8.54
N TYR A 258 -17.89 27.58 -7.60
CA TYR A 258 -19.33 27.53 -7.87
C TYR A 258 -19.75 28.55 -8.89
N GLU A 259 -19.26 29.79 -8.80
CA GLU A 259 -19.54 30.85 -9.79
C GLU A 259 -19.15 30.42 -11.20
N ARG A 260 -17.95 29.89 -11.39
CA ARG A 260 -17.53 29.34 -12.70
C ARG A 260 -18.36 28.11 -13.13
N PHE A 261 -18.79 27.29 -12.19
CA PHE A 261 -19.64 26.14 -12.46
C PHE A 261 -20.99 26.57 -13.04
N LEU A 262 -21.57 27.67 -12.59
CA LEU A 262 -22.83 28.21 -13.11
C LEU A 262 -22.75 28.60 -14.60
N ASP A 263 -21.55 28.91 -15.11
CA ASP A 263 -21.37 29.24 -16.54
C ASP A 263 -21.29 27.98 -17.39
N VAL A 264 -20.85 26.88 -16.79
CA VAL A 264 -20.80 25.56 -17.46
C VAL A 264 -22.16 24.85 -17.43
N VAL A 265 -22.89 24.97 -16.32
CA VAL A 265 -24.21 24.37 -16.10
C VAL A 265 -25.23 25.49 -15.87
N PRO A 266 -25.77 26.14 -16.93
CA PRO A 266 -26.56 27.37 -16.85
C PRO A 266 -28.02 27.08 -16.49
N HIS A 267 -28.26 26.55 -15.29
CA HIS A 267 -29.64 26.32 -14.81
C HIS A 267 -30.10 27.50 -13.92
N PRO A 268 -31.29 28.09 -14.17
CA PRO A 268 -31.76 29.28 -13.44
C PRO A 268 -31.82 29.07 -11.92
N GLU A 269 -32.29 27.90 -11.48
CA GLU A 269 -32.42 27.62 -10.04
C GLU A 269 -31.07 27.50 -9.32
N LEU A 270 -30.00 27.16 -10.01
CA LEU A 270 -28.66 27.13 -9.42
C LEU A 270 -28.10 28.56 -9.21
N ARG A 271 -28.64 29.58 -9.91
CA ARG A 271 -28.20 30.96 -9.84
C ARG A 271 -28.93 31.80 -8.77
N LYS A 272 -29.69 31.17 -7.89
CA LYS A 272 -30.32 31.85 -6.77
C LYS A 272 -29.28 32.58 -5.90
N PRO A 273 -29.53 33.82 -5.46
CA PRO A 273 -28.55 34.60 -4.68
C PRO A 273 -28.06 33.89 -3.42
N GLU A 274 -28.93 33.16 -2.74
CA GLU A 274 -28.58 32.38 -1.54
C GLU A 274 -27.55 31.27 -1.83
N TYR A 275 -27.54 30.67 -3.04
CA TYR A 275 -26.59 29.64 -3.41
C TYR A 275 -25.19 30.17 -3.75
N LEU A 276 -24.99 31.47 -3.84
CA LEU A 276 -23.65 32.01 -3.93
C LEU A 276 -22.83 31.78 -2.65
N LYS A 277 -23.49 31.37 -1.56
CA LYS A 277 -22.83 31.03 -0.30
C LYS A 277 -22.94 29.54 0.04
N GLN A 278 -21.81 28.96 0.43
CA GLN A 278 -21.68 27.52 0.72
C GLN A 278 -22.71 26.98 1.75
N PRO A 279 -23.04 27.68 2.87
CA PRO A 279 -24.01 27.13 3.83
C PRO A 279 -25.40 26.87 3.24
N ALA A 280 -25.87 27.77 2.36
CA ALA A 280 -27.17 27.61 1.71
C ALA A 280 -27.17 26.46 0.69
N ARG A 281 -26.06 26.30 -0.05
CA ARG A 281 -25.90 25.13 -0.93
C ARG A 281 -25.91 23.81 -0.15
N TYR A 282 -25.23 23.79 0.99
CA TYR A 282 -25.20 22.58 1.83
C TYR A 282 -26.59 22.24 2.39
N ALA A 283 -27.34 23.25 2.83
CA ALA A 283 -28.69 23.06 3.35
C ALA A 283 -29.65 22.48 2.29
N ASP A 284 -29.49 22.85 1.01
CA ASP A 284 -30.34 22.41 -0.10
C ASP A 284 -29.64 21.43 -1.06
N ARG A 285 -28.64 20.71 -0.53
CA ARG A 285 -27.76 19.82 -1.31
C ARG A 285 -28.54 18.84 -2.19
N ALA A 286 -29.55 18.18 -1.64
CA ALA A 286 -30.30 17.15 -2.37
C ALA A 286 -30.98 17.72 -3.63
N ARG A 287 -31.53 18.94 -3.54
CA ARG A 287 -32.14 19.65 -4.67
C ARG A 287 -31.08 20.06 -5.70
N ILE A 288 -29.99 20.64 -5.26
CA ILE A 288 -28.89 21.08 -6.13
C ILE A 288 -28.30 19.88 -6.89
N ASP A 289 -28.01 18.77 -6.21
CA ASP A 289 -27.49 17.55 -6.82
C ASP A 289 -28.47 16.94 -7.83
N ALA A 290 -29.79 17.00 -7.54
CA ALA A 290 -30.82 16.51 -8.46
C ALA A 290 -30.87 17.36 -9.76
N ILE A 291 -30.80 18.70 -9.64
CA ILE A 291 -30.76 19.60 -10.79
C ILE A 291 -29.53 19.33 -11.63
N ILE A 292 -28.35 19.23 -10.99
CA ILE A 292 -27.08 18.96 -11.70
C ILE A 292 -27.14 17.63 -12.40
N SER A 293 -27.63 16.56 -11.73
CA SER A 293 -27.80 15.25 -12.34
C SER A 293 -28.69 15.28 -13.59
N ALA A 294 -29.81 16.00 -13.53
CA ALA A 294 -30.71 16.15 -14.66
C ALA A 294 -30.06 16.89 -15.86
N GLU A 295 -29.27 17.93 -15.59
CA GLU A 295 -28.54 18.65 -16.64
C GLU A 295 -27.41 17.80 -17.24
N LEU A 296 -26.60 17.16 -16.39
CA LEU A 296 -25.48 16.36 -16.85
C LEU A 296 -25.92 15.11 -17.62
N GLY A 297 -27.06 14.54 -17.28
CA GLY A 297 -27.67 13.43 -18.01
C GLY A 297 -28.01 13.71 -19.47
N ARG A 298 -28.04 14.98 -19.90
CA ARG A 298 -28.35 15.38 -21.28
C ARG A 298 -27.21 15.19 -22.27
N ASN A 299 -25.98 15.07 -21.80
CA ASN A 299 -24.80 14.94 -22.66
C ASN A 299 -23.83 13.87 -22.10
N THR A 300 -22.82 13.55 -22.94
CA THR A 300 -21.81 12.56 -22.61
C THR A 300 -20.82 13.06 -21.55
N SER A 301 -20.14 12.13 -20.89
CA SER A 301 -19.04 12.42 -19.96
C SER A 301 -17.95 13.27 -20.64
N ALA A 302 -17.56 12.92 -21.86
CA ALA A 302 -16.55 13.66 -22.62
C ALA A 302 -16.93 15.14 -22.83
N TYR A 303 -18.19 15.41 -23.23
CA TYR A 303 -18.71 16.77 -23.41
C TYR A 303 -18.58 17.60 -22.11
N TRP A 304 -19.00 17.04 -20.96
CA TRP A 304 -18.95 17.75 -19.70
C TRP A 304 -17.54 17.97 -19.21
N LEU A 305 -16.67 16.94 -19.30
CA LEU A 305 -15.28 17.04 -18.86
C LEU A 305 -14.51 18.09 -19.65
N GLU A 306 -14.74 18.24 -20.97
CA GLU A 306 -14.14 19.29 -21.78
C GLU A 306 -14.50 20.68 -21.25
N LYS A 307 -15.80 20.95 -21.03
CA LYS A 307 -16.30 22.24 -20.54
C LYS A 307 -15.85 22.56 -19.12
N LEU A 308 -15.91 21.59 -18.21
CA LEU A 308 -15.50 21.75 -16.83
C LEU A 308 -13.99 22.02 -16.73
N ARG A 309 -13.16 21.33 -17.52
CA ARG A 309 -11.71 21.55 -17.57
C ARG A 309 -11.37 22.93 -18.13
N ALA A 310 -12.04 23.37 -19.20
CA ALA A 310 -11.87 24.69 -19.78
C ALA A 310 -12.19 25.80 -18.76
N ALA A 311 -13.20 25.60 -17.90
CA ALA A 311 -13.55 26.49 -16.80
C ALA A 311 -12.66 26.30 -15.56
N ARG A 312 -11.64 25.44 -15.61
CA ARG A 312 -10.74 25.10 -14.49
C ARG A 312 -11.49 24.64 -13.23
N ILE A 313 -12.53 23.84 -13.42
CA ILE A 313 -13.27 23.21 -12.34
C ILE A 313 -12.66 21.81 -12.10
N PRO A 314 -12.31 21.45 -10.86
CA PRO A 314 -11.84 20.11 -10.55
C PRO A 314 -12.91 19.07 -10.91
N CYS A 315 -12.59 18.23 -11.88
CA CYS A 315 -13.49 17.19 -12.38
C CYS A 315 -12.70 16.01 -12.95
N GLY A 316 -13.34 14.86 -13.01
CA GLY A 316 -12.76 13.65 -13.58
C GLY A 316 -13.83 12.61 -13.92
N PRO A 317 -13.53 11.62 -14.77
CA PRO A 317 -14.37 10.47 -14.98
C PRO A 317 -14.28 9.50 -13.79
N VAL A 318 -15.22 8.56 -13.70
CA VAL A 318 -15.08 7.36 -12.89
C VAL A 318 -14.56 6.27 -13.82
N ASN A 319 -13.27 6.00 -13.78
CA ASN A 319 -12.60 5.03 -14.64
C ASN A 319 -12.70 3.61 -14.08
N ASP A 320 -12.85 2.63 -14.96
CA ASP A 320 -12.51 1.23 -14.66
C ASP A 320 -10.98 1.01 -14.73
N PHE A 321 -10.53 -0.23 -14.45
CA PHE A 321 -9.09 -0.54 -14.47
C PHE A 321 -8.47 -0.39 -15.86
N ALA A 322 -9.19 -0.71 -16.94
CA ALA A 322 -8.66 -0.58 -18.28
C ALA A 322 -8.45 0.89 -18.64
N GLN A 323 -9.42 1.72 -18.32
CA GLN A 323 -9.36 3.17 -18.53
C GLN A 323 -8.29 3.83 -17.66
N ALA A 324 -8.23 3.50 -16.36
CA ALA A 324 -7.25 4.06 -15.43
C ALA A 324 -5.81 3.71 -15.83
N LEU A 325 -5.54 2.42 -16.18
CA LEU A 325 -4.20 1.96 -16.53
C LEU A 325 -3.76 2.33 -17.95
N SER A 326 -4.65 2.88 -18.79
CA SER A 326 -4.35 3.43 -20.11
C SER A 326 -4.40 4.97 -20.15
N ASP A 327 -4.69 5.64 -19.02
CA ASP A 327 -4.74 7.10 -18.95
C ASP A 327 -3.37 7.70 -19.30
N PRO A 328 -3.30 8.68 -20.24
CA PRO A 328 -2.04 9.30 -20.65
C PRO A 328 -1.21 9.88 -19.50
N GLN A 329 -1.85 10.43 -18.46
CA GLN A 329 -1.14 10.95 -17.27
C GLN A 329 -0.50 9.82 -16.47
N ILE A 330 -1.19 8.69 -16.32
CA ILE A 330 -0.68 7.50 -15.61
C ILE A 330 0.51 6.90 -16.36
N LEU A 331 0.40 6.77 -17.70
CA LEU A 331 1.48 6.26 -18.54
C LEU A 331 2.69 7.21 -18.55
N ALA A 332 2.46 8.53 -18.69
CA ALA A 332 3.54 9.54 -18.66
C ALA A 332 4.29 9.62 -17.32
N ARG A 333 3.71 9.06 -16.26
CA ARG A 333 4.34 8.97 -14.93
C ARG A 333 4.89 7.59 -14.61
N ASP A 334 5.04 6.72 -15.59
CA ASP A 334 5.55 5.34 -15.42
C ASP A 334 4.80 4.58 -14.30
N MET A 335 3.48 4.75 -14.23
CA MET A 335 2.66 4.02 -13.25
C MET A 335 2.19 2.66 -13.76
N VAL A 336 2.48 2.34 -15.01
CA VAL A 336 2.40 1.00 -15.57
C VAL A 336 3.77 0.66 -16.16
N VAL A 337 4.45 -0.29 -15.56
CA VAL A 337 5.83 -0.68 -15.90
C VAL A 337 5.89 -2.12 -16.36
N GLU A 338 6.84 -2.43 -17.22
CA GLU A 338 7.16 -3.80 -17.59
C GLU A 338 8.19 -4.39 -16.64
N VAL A 339 7.89 -5.57 -16.11
CA VAL A 339 8.77 -6.30 -15.21
C VAL A 339 9.13 -7.64 -15.88
N PRO A 340 10.42 -7.91 -16.08
CA PRO A 340 10.86 -9.18 -16.68
C PRO A 340 10.52 -10.35 -15.75
N LEU A 341 10.30 -11.52 -16.33
CA LEU A 341 10.10 -12.78 -15.59
C LEU A 341 11.30 -13.70 -15.79
N PRO A 342 11.47 -14.70 -14.91
CA PRO A 342 12.59 -15.65 -15.01
C PRO A 342 12.61 -16.46 -16.32
N ASP A 343 11.45 -16.68 -16.95
CA ASP A 343 11.32 -17.38 -18.24
C ASP A 343 11.68 -16.51 -19.47
N GLY A 344 12.08 -15.26 -19.26
CA GLY A 344 12.44 -14.31 -20.32
C GLY A 344 11.24 -13.53 -20.91
N THR A 345 10.02 -13.78 -20.44
CA THR A 345 8.85 -12.95 -20.77
C THR A 345 8.78 -11.72 -19.87
N SER A 346 7.75 -10.89 -20.04
CA SER A 346 7.49 -9.76 -19.13
C SER A 346 6.02 -9.67 -18.76
N VAL A 347 5.73 -8.97 -17.66
CA VAL A 347 4.38 -8.66 -17.23
C VAL A 347 4.26 -7.20 -16.83
N ARG A 348 3.14 -6.57 -17.15
CA ARG A 348 2.85 -5.20 -16.77
C ARG A 348 2.36 -5.14 -15.33
N MET A 349 2.94 -4.25 -14.54
CA MET A 349 2.61 -4.08 -13.11
C MET A 349 2.50 -2.59 -12.76
N PRO A 350 1.83 -2.23 -11.62
CA PRO A 350 1.87 -0.86 -11.10
C PRO A 350 3.30 -0.42 -10.78
N GLY A 351 3.67 0.80 -11.19
CA GLY A 351 4.96 1.40 -10.87
C GLY A 351 5.03 2.03 -9.48
N ILE A 352 6.17 2.62 -9.14
CA ILE A 352 6.36 3.35 -7.89
C ILE A 352 5.80 4.79 -8.01
N PRO A 353 4.99 5.27 -7.05
CA PRO A 353 4.39 6.60 -7.13
C PRO A 353 5.37 7.74 -6.80
N MET A 354 6.48 7.45 -6.15
CA MET A 354 7.52 8.42 -5.80
C MET A 354 8.45 8.67 -6.98
N LYS A 355 8.67 9.94 -7.34
CA LYS A 355 9.58 10.36 -8.40
C LYS A 355 10.59 11.33 -7.83
N PHE A 356 11.90 11.09 -8.06
CA PHE A 356 12.98 11.92 -7.59
C PHE A 356 13.53 12.75 -8.74
N SER A 357 13.93 14.00 -8.47
CA SER A 357 14.40 14.94 -9.49
C SER A 357 15.73 14.52 -10.14
N ASP A 358 16.53 13.73 -9.42
CA ASP A 358 17.89 13.33 -9.79
C ASP A 358 18.04 11.82 -10.05
N ALA A 359 16.93 11.08 -10.05
CA ALA A 359 16.93 9.64 -10.30
C ALA A 359 15.84 9.25 -11.29
N ALA A 360 16.20 8.47 -12.30
CA ALA A 360 15.22 7.85 -13.19
C ALA A 360 14.36 6.83 -12.44
N THR A 361 13.18 6.53 -12.99
CA THR A 361 12.37 5.40 -12.53
C THR A 361 13.25 4.14 -12.50
N PRO A 362 13.26 3.36 -11.39
CA PRO A 362 14.13 2.19 -11.30
C PRO A 362 13.75 1.15 -12.35
N ALA A 363 14.73 0.45 -12.88
CA ALA A 363 14.51 -0.78 -13.61
C ALA A 363 14.15 -1.88 -12.60
N PHE A 364 12.99 -2.49 -12.75
CA PHE A 364 12.53 -3.54 -11.86
C PHE A 364 13.09 -4.90 -12.28
N GLY A 365 13.64 -5.63 -11.32
CA GLY A 365 14.05 -7.02 -11.51
C GLY A 365 12.86 -7.98 -11.41
N PRO A 366 13.04 -9.24 -11.87
CA PRO A 366 12.01 -10.26 -11.79
C PRO A 366 11.66 -10.62 -10.33
N PRO A 367 10.41 -11.04 -10.07
CA PRO A 367 10.09 -11.71 -8.81
C PRO A 367 10.89 -13.03 -8.74
N PRO A 368 11.43 -13.39 -7.57
CA PRO A 368 12.30 -14.55 -7.46
C PRO A 368 11.52 -15.88 -7.39
N THR A 369 12.01 -16.91 -8.05
CA THR A 369 11.58 -18.28 -7.72
C THR A 369 12.10 -18.67 -6.34
N LEU A 370 11.43 -19.64 -5.70
CA LEU A 370 11.72 -20.02 -4.31
C LEU A 370 13.18 -20.48 -4.15
N GLY A 371 13.91 -19.84 -3.26
CA GLY A 371 15.28 -20.21 -2.89
C GLY A 371 16.32 -19.99 -4.00
N ARG A 372 15.95 -19.35 -5.12
CA ARG A 372 16.83 -19.13 -6.28
C ARG A 372 18.18 -18.54 -5.90
N ASP A 373 18.17 -17.63 -4.96
CA ASP A 373 19.33 -16.82 -4.62
C ASP A 373 20.07 -17.32 -3.37
N THR A 374 19.61 -18.45 -2.74
CA THR A 374 20.17 -18.94 -1.47
C THR A 374 21.69 -19.06 -1.52
N ARG A 375 22.24 -19.82 -2.49
CA ARG A 375 23.68 -20.05 -2.61
C ARG A 375 24.44 -18.73 -2.87
N ALA A 376 23.94 -17.92 -3.80
CA ALA A 376 24.61 -16.69 -4.20
C ALA A 376 24.65 -15.68 -3.04
N VAL A 377 23.55 -15.48 -2.34
CA VAL A 377 23.46 -14.57 -1.20
C VAL A 377 24.38 -15.01 -0.05
N LEU A 378 24.40 -16.29 0.29
CA LEU A 378 25.26 -16.79 1.37
C LEU A 378 26.76 -16.71 1.01
N ALA A 379 27.11 -16.96 -0.23
CA ALA A 379 28.50 -16.80 -0.68
C ALA A 379 28.92 -15.32 -0.73
N ASP A 380 28.08 -14.45 -1.29
CA ASP A 380 28.40 -13.03 -1.49
C ASP A 380 28.44 -12.24 -0.17
N LEU A 381 27.42 -12.36 0.67
CA LEU A 381 27.34 -11.59 1.92
C LEU A 381 28.14 -12.19 3.07
N LEU A 382 28.19 -13.52 3.16
CA LEU A 382 28.77 -14.22 4.31
C LEU A 382 30.11 -14.85 4.00
N GLY A 383 30.51 -14.94 2.72
CA GLY A 383 31.75 -15.62 2.32
C GLY A 383 31.69 -17.14 2.55
N TYR A 384 30.49 -17.74 2.61
CA TYR A 384 30.36 -19.17 2.78
C TYR A 384 30.87 -19.91 1.55
N ASP A 385 31.74 -20.88 1.77
CA ASP A 385 32.20 -21.76 0.71
C ASP A 385 31.16 -22.83 0.34
N THR A 386 31.40 -23.48 -0.78
CA THR A 386 30.50 -24.53 -1.30
C THR A 386 30.30 -25.65 -0.30
N ALA A 387 31.33 -26.10 0.42
CA ALA A 387 31.24 -27.21 1.38
C ALA A 387 30.31 -26.87 2.56
N LYS A 388 30.43 -25.64 3.11
CA LYS A 388 29.54 -25.17 4.18
C LYS A 388 28.08 -25.06 3.71
N ILE A 389 27.85 -24.52 2.51
CA ILE A 389 26.50 -24.40 1.94
C ILE A 389 25.88 -25.80 1.71
N ASP A 390 26.63 -26.75 1.15
CA ASP A 390 26.13 -28.09 0.88
C ASP A 390 25.83 -28.84 2.19
N ALA A 391 26.65 -28.71 3.22
CA ALA A 391 26.38 -29.26 4.55
C ALA A 391 25.09 -28.69 5.17
N LEU A 392 24.85 -27.39 5.05
CA LEU A 392 23.61 -26.74 5.53
C LEU A 392 22.37 -27.28 4.78
N ARG A 393 22.49 -27.56 3.47
CA ARG A 393 21.41 -28.15 2.66
C ARG A 393 21.15 -29.61 3.06
N GLU A 394 22.19 -30.42 3.26
CA GLU A 394 22.06 -31.80 3.74
C GLU A 394 21.32 -31.86 5.07
N HIS A 395 21.59 -30.91 5.98
CA HIS A 395 20.91 -30.77 7.27
C HIS A 395 19.54 -30.10 7.16
N ARG A 396 19.09 -29.72 5.95
CA ARG A 396 17.82 -29.05 5.68
C ARG A 396 17.65 -27.71 6.44
N ALA A 397 18.75 -27.09 6.82
CA ALA A 397 18.74 -25.75 7.41
C ALA A 397 18.41 -24.66 6.36
N ILE A 398 18.80 -24.94 5.12
CA ILE A 398 18.54 -24.12 3.92
C ILE A 398 18.09 -25.02 2.76
N GLN A 399 17.57 -24.37 1.67
CA GLN A 399 17.22 -25.05 0.43
C GLN A 399 18.00 -24.49 -0.75
#